data_f74d6e63a9f2926325980c0a3ab6d3b4
#
_entry.id   f74d6e63a9f2926325980c0a3ab6d3b4
#
_cell.length_a   1.000
_cell.length_b   1.000
_cell.length_c   1.000
_cell.angle_alpha   90.00
_cell.angle_beta   90.00
_cell.angle_gamma   90.00
#
_symmetry.space_group_name_H-M   'P 1'
#
loop_
_entity.id
_entity.type
_entity.pdbx_description
1 polymer ?
#
loop_
_entity_poly.entity_id
_entity_poly.type
_entity_poly.pdbx_seq_one_letter_code
_entity_poly.pdbx_strand_id
1 'polypeptide(L)'
;KNLVVEKNIMLYYPTALYFFVNKSNEALAVRIETGLEKLIDSGQFDEFFYRHPRVNFGLENLTSRRLIKLENPFLPSGVPVNNPRYWIDLNSKIAGTNSASVVNP
;
A
#
# COMPACT_ATOMS: atom_id res chain seq x y z
N LYS A 1 -18.90 -13.23 -21.50
CA LYS A 1 -17.48 -13.27 -21.07
C LYS A 1 -17.42 -13.84 -19.67
N ASN A 2 -16.84 -15.01 -19.51
CA ASN A 2 -16.70 -15.65 -18.21
C ASN A 2 -15.32 -15.31 -17.63
N LEU A 3 -15.22 -14.16 -16.97
CA LEU A 3 -14.05 -13.79 -16.17
C LEU A 3 -14.33 -14.19 -14.73
N VAL A 4 -13.37 -14.89 -14.13
CA VAL A 4 -13.41 -15.28 -12.71
C VAL A 4 -12.16 -14.74 -12.04
N VAL A 5 -12.34 -14.15 -10.86
CA VAL A 5 -11.21 -13.73 -10.03
C VAL A 5 -10.58 -14.97 -9.40
N GLU A 6 -9.27 -15.13 -9.57
CA GLU A 6 -8.52 -16.19 -8.92
C GLU A 6 -8.65 -16.06 -7.39
N LYS A 7 -8.83 -17.17 -6.67
CA LYS A 7 -9.21 -17.15 -5.25
C LYS A 7 -8.07 -17.49 -4.27
N ASN A 8 -6.95 -18.00 -4.77
CA ASN A 8 -5.91 -18.59 -3.93
C ASN A 8 -4.64 -17.74 -3.82
N ILE A 9 -4.45 -16.80 -4.74
CA ILE A 9 -3.23 -16.01 -4.85
C ILE A 9 -3.55 -14.52 -4.75
N MET A 10 -2.68 -13.79 -4.06
CA MET A 10 -2.64 -12.34 -4.04
C MET A 10 -1.24 -11.87 -4.42
N LEU A 11 -1.16 -10.95 -5.38
CA LEU A 11 0.09 -10.32 -5.77
C LEU A 11 0.25 -8.98 -5.05
N TYR A 12 1.38 -8.81 -4.38
CA TYR A 12 1.79 -7.52 -3.85
C TYR A 12 2.88 -6.93 -4.74
N TYR A 13 2.56 -5.82 -5.39
CA TYR A 13 3.46 -5.11 -6.28
C TYR A 13 3.48 -3.63 -5.88
N PRO A 14 4.51 -3.16 -5.19
CA PRO A 14 4.54 -1.81 -4.66
C PRO A 14 4.60 -0.78 -5.78
N THR A 15 3.68 0.17 -5.76
CA THR A 15 3.67 1.34 -6.65
C THR A 15 3.56 2.59 -5.79
N ALA A 16 4.21 3.67 -6.22
CA ALA A 16 4.16 4.94 -5.51
C ALA A 16 3.22 5.90 -6.24
N LEU A 17 2.32 6.52 -5.47
CA LEU A 17 1.44 7.58 -5.94
C LEU A 17 1.83 8.88 -5.27
N TYR A 18 1.84 9.97 -6.02
CA TYR A 18 2.26 11.27 -5.55
C TYR A 18 1.24 12.35 -5.85
N PHE A 19 1.18 13.34 -4.99
CA PHE A 19 0.55 14.61 -5.33
C PHE A 19 1.52 15.45 -6.16
N PHE A 20 1.05 15.96 -7.28
CA PHE A 20 1.84 16.83 -8.15
C PHE A 20 1.37 18.27 -7.96
N VAL A 21 2.32 19.16 -7.76
CA VAL A 21 2.09 20.61 -7.68
C VAL A 21 2.95 21.34 -8.70
N ASN A 22 2.59 22.58 -9.02
CA ASN A 22 3.42 23.38 -9.90
C ASN A 22 4.80 23.58 -9.25
N LYS A 23 5.85 23.44 -10.04
CA LYS A 23 7.24 23.57 -9.60
C LYS A 23 7.54 24.90 -8.92
N SER A 24 6.84 25.97 -9.30
CA SER A 24 6.97 27.30 -8.68
C SER A 24 6.23 27.42 -7.34
N ASN A 25 5.44 26.43 -6.94
CA ASN A 25 4.65 26.48 -5.70
C ASN A 25 5.20 25.52 -4.64
N GLU A 26 6.44 25.77 -4.26
CA GLU A 26 7.15 24.99 -3.24
C GLU A 26 6.43 25.03 -1.87
N ALA A 27 5.86 26.20 -1.52
CA ALA A 27 5.11 26.33 -0.27
C ALA A 27 3.91 25.40 -0.18
N LEU A 28 3.22 25.14 -1.29
CA LEU A 28 2.11 24.18 -1.35
C LEU A 28 2.63 22.73 -1.22
N ALA A 29 3.75 22.40 -1.86
CA ALA A 29 4.35 21.09 -1.75
C ALA A 29 4.69 20.76 -0.29
N VAL A 30 5.41 21.65 0.39
CA VAL A 30 5.77 21.51 1.81
C VAL A 30 4.53 21.40 2.70
N ARG A 31 3.49 22.16 2.40
CA ARG A 31 2.25 22.14 3.19
C ARG A 31 1.50 20.81 3.05
N ILE A 32 1.44 20.23 1.85
CA ILE A 32 0.83 18.91 1.59
C ILE A 32 1.65 17.83 2.30
N GLU A 33 2.97 17.81 2.12
CA GLU A 33 3.88 16.85 2.76
C GLU A 33 3.71 16.87 4.28
N THR A 34 3.83 18.05 4.90
CA THR A 34 3.67 18.21 6.35
C THR A 34 2.29 17.76 6.83
N GLY A 35 1.24 18.03 6.08
CA GLY A 35 -0.12 17.60 6.41
C GLY A 35 -0.27 16.09 6.39
N LEU A 36 0.25 15.42 5.36
CA LEU A 36 0.23 13.97 5.24
C LEU A 36 1.05 13.29 6.35
N GLU A 37 2.25 13.81 6.65
CA GLU A 37 3.09 13.30 7.72
C GLU A 37 2.38 13.36 9.08
N LYS A 38 1.71 14.47 9.39
CA LYS A 38 0.91 14.61 10.62
C LYS A 38 -0.25 13.62 10.69
N LEU A 39 -0.94 13.39 9.57
CA LEU A 39 -2.03 12.40 9.53
C LEU A 39 -1.52 10.99 9.79
N ILE A 40 -0.36 10.64 9.23
CA ILE A 40 0.26 9.33 9.43
C ILE A 40 0.72 9.18 10.88
N ASP A 41 1.41 10.17 11.43
CA ASP A 41 1.93 10.14 12.81
C ASP A 41 0.84 10.06 13.87
N SER A 42 -0.28 10.71 13.63
CA SER A 42 -1.44 10.68 14.54
C SER A 42 -2.29 9.42 14.43
N GLY A 43 -2.05 8.55 13.45
CA GLY A 43 -2.87 7.38 13.16
C GLY A 43 -4.20 7.70 12.45
N GLN A 44 -4.51 8.96 12.21
CA GLN A 44 -5.74 9.38 11.52
C GLN A 44 -5.78 8.90 10.06
N PHE A 45 -4.61 8.81 9.42
CA PHE A 45 -4.53 8.27 8.07
C PHE A 45 -4.97 6.80 8.03
N ASP A 46 -4.48 5.99 8.95
CA ASP A 46 -4.84 4.58 9.04
C ASP A 46 -6.33 4.41 9.34
N GLU A 47 -6.86 5.19 10.27
CA GLU A 47 -8.30 5.18 10.58
C GLU A 47 -9.14 5.48 9.35
N PHE A 48 -8.80 6.53 8.61
CA PHE A 48 -9.48 6.91 7.37
C PHE A 48 -9.35 5.82 6.30
N PHE A 49 -8.16 5.31 6.09
CA PHE A 49 -7.86 4.31 5.07
C PHE A 49 -8.62 3.00 5.30
N TYR A 50 -8.51 2.43 6.50
CA TYR A 50 -9.14 1.14 6.81
C TYR A 50 -10.66 1.24 6.97
N ARG A 51 -11.21 2.41 7.26
CA ARG A 51 -12.65 2.63 7.29
C ARG A 51 -13.27 2.70 5.88
N HIS A 52 -12.47 2.94 4.86
CA HIS A 52 -12.98 3.07 3.51
C HIS A 52 -13.56 1.73 3.03
N PRO A 53 -14.85 1.69 2.55
CA PRO A 53 -15.53 0.43 2.24
C PRO A 53 -14.79 -0.46 1.23
N ARG A 54 -14.16 0.11 0.22
CA ARG A 54 -13.39 -0.64 -0.78
C ARG A 54 -12.14 -1.28 -0.20
N VAL A 55 -11.48 -0.62 0.73
CA VAL A 55 -10.29 -1.16 1.40
C VAL A 55 -10.69 -2.30 2.32
N ASN A 56 -11.70 -2.08 3.15
CA ASN A 56 -12.20 -3.10 4.08
C ASN A 56 -12.67 -4.36 3.34
N PHE A 57 -13.54 -4.19 2.34
CA PHE A 57 -14.00 -5.29 1.49
C PHE A 57 -12.85 -6.04 0.80
N GLY A 58 -11.87 -5.31 0.27
CA GLY A 58 -10.68 -5.89 -0.36
C GLY A 58 -9.89 -6.74 0.62
N LEU A 59 -9.60 -6.20 1.79
CA LEU A 59 -8.83 -6.91 2.82
C LEU A 59 -9.52 -8.16 3.33
N GLU A 60 -10.82 -8.10 3.61
CA GLU A 60 -11.60 -9.26 4.05
C GLU A 60 -11.57 -10.41 3.03
N ASN A 61 -11.61 -10.09 1.75
CA ASN A 61 -11.56 -11.09 0.68
C ASN A 61 -10.15 -11.61 0.38
N LEU A 62 -9.11 -10.96 0.90
CA LEU A 62 -7.71 -11.30 0.60
C LEU A 62 -7.04 -12.11 1.72
N THR A 63 -7.63 -12.18 2.90
CA THR A 63 -7.02 -12.80 4.10
C THR A 63 -6.72 -14.30 3.98
N SER A 64 -7.44 -15.02 3.12
CA SER A 64 -7.26 -16.46 2.89
C SER A 64 -6.30 -16.79 1.74
N ARG A 65 -5.75 -15.79 1.07
CA ARG A 65 -4.94 -15.97 -0.13
C ARG A 65 -3.46 -16.06 0.19
N ARG A 66 -2.74 -16.83 -0.62
CA ARG A 66 -1.27 -16.83 -0.58
C ARG A 66 -0.73 -15.52 -1.15
N LEU A 67 0.01 -14.79 -0.33
CA LEU A 67 0.66 -13.55 -0.73
C LEU A 67 1.96 -13.84 -1.47
N ILE A 68 2.11 -13.31 -2.68
CA ILE A 68 3.34 -13.30 -3.46
C ILE A 68 3.81 -11.86 -3.57
N LYS A 69 4.96 -11.56 -2.98
CA LYS A 69 5.58 -10.24 -3.08
C LYS A 69 6.47 -10.17 -4.31
N LEU A 70 6.24 -9.18 -5.13
CA LEU A 70 7.02 -8.87 -6.32
C LEU A 70 7.82 -7.59 -6.10
N GLU A 71 9.04 -7.54 -6.61
CA GLU A 71 9.82 -6.31 -6.67
C GLU A 71 9.40 -5.48 -7.87
N ASN A 72 9.31 -4.15 -7.69
CA ASN A 72 9.05 -3.23 -8.77
C ASN A 72 10.35 -2.52 -9.19
N PRO A 73 10.98 -2.92 -10.32
CA PRO A 73 12.21 -2.32 -10.79
C PRO A 73 12.03 -0.90 -11.33
N PHE A 74 10.79 -0.46 -11.50
CA PHE A 74 10.45 0.88 -12.03
C PHE A 74 10.15 1.91 -10.94
N LEU A 75 10.32 1.54 -9.67
CA LEU A 75 10.18 2.52 -8.60
C LEU A 75 11.29 3.57 -8.68
N PRO A 76 10.96 4.88 -8.58
CA PRO A 76 11.97 5.92 -8.50
C PRO A 76 12.92 5.69 -7.32
N SER A 77 14.19 6.08 -7.51
CA SER A 77 15.15 6.12 -6.41
C SER A 77 14.64 7.05 -5.30
N GLY A 78 14.76 6.65 -4.06
CA GLY A 78 14.29 7.42 -2.91
C GLY A 78 12.87 7.08 -2.43
N VAL A 79 12.13 6.20 -3.13
CA VAL A 79 10.88 5.66 -2.59
C VAL A 79 11.20 4.79 -1.38
N PRO A 80 10.65 5.07 -0.18
CA PRO A 80 10.99 4.37 1.06
C PRO A 80 10.28 3.01 1.17
N VAL A 81 10.57 2.09 0.25
CA VAL A 81 9.90 0.77 0.14
C VAL A 81 10.04 -0.11 1.37
N ASN A 82 11.08 0.11 2.16
CA ASN A 82 11.36 -0.67 3.38
C ASN A 82 10.86 0.01 4.65
N ASN A 83 10.22 1.16 4.54
CA ASN A 83 9.68 1.86 5.70
C ASN A 83 8.19 1.50 5.89
N PRO A 84 7.84 0.68 6.90
CA PRO A 84 6.48 0.19 7.10
C PRO A 84 5.47 1.30 7.37
N ARG A 85 5.93 2.49 7.73
CA ARG A 85 5.08 3.67 7.97
C ARG A 85 4.26 4.09 6.75
N TYR A 86 4.79 3.86 5.55
CA TYR A 86 4.17 4.29 4.29
C TYR A 86 3.49 3.18 3.51
N TRP A 87 3.55 1.95 4.00
CA TRP A 87 3.02 0.79 3.29
C TRP A 87 2.05 0.01 4.15
N ILE A 88 1.09 -0.60 3.48
CA ILE A 88 0.15 -1.49 4.16
C ILE A 88 0.88 -2.73 4.69
N ASP A 89 0.70 -3.03 5.97
CA ASP A 89 1.19 -4.27 6.55
C ASP A 89 0.18 -5.41 6.30
N LEU A 90 0.39 -6.11 5.21
CA LEU A 90 -0.43 -7.26 4.84
C LEU A 90 -0.17 -8.47 5.74
N ASN A 91 1.00 -8.57 6.36
CA ASN A 91 1.32 -9.72 7.22
C ASN A 91 0.49 -9.68 8.51
N SER A 92 0.32 -8.51 9.12
CA SER A 92 -0.52 -8.36 10.31
C SER A 92 -2.01 -8.57 10.02
N LYS A 93 -2.45 -8.27 8.79
CA LYS A 93 -3.84 -8.42 8.35
C LYS A 93 -4.16 -9.84 7.87
N ILE A 94 -3.13 -10.60 7.45
CA ILE A 94 -3.23 -11.99 6.98
C ILE A 94 -2.78 -12.96 8.08
N ALA A 95 -2.59 -12.49 9.32
CA ALA A 95 -2.15 -13.31 10.46
C ALA A 95 -3.05 -14.53 10.67
N GLY A 96 -2.66 -15.65 10.10
CA GLY A 96 -3.38 -16.91 10.04
C GLY A 96 -3.03 -17.77 8.83
N THR A 97 -2.37 -17.22 7.83
CA THR A 97 -1.93 -17.93 6.63
C THR A 97 -0.41 -17.90 6.48
N ASN A 98 0.15 -19.05 6.16
CA ASN A 98 1.58 -19.32 5.99
C ASN A 98 2.32 -18.23 5.22
N SER A 99 3.49 -17.88 5.77
CA SER A 99 4.44 -16.89 5.25
C SER A 99 4.68 -17.00 3.75
N ALA A 100 4.58 -15.86 3.09
CA ALA A 100 4.86 -15.71 1.68
C ALA A 100 6.35 -15.89 1.37
N SER A 101 6.65 -16.63 0.32
CA SER A 101 7.98 -16.62 -0.31
C SER A 101 8.13 -15.35 -1.15
N VAL A 102 9.28 -14.68 -1.01
CA VAL A 102 9.67 -13.60 -1.91
C VAL A 102 10.10 -14.25 -3.22
N VAL A 103 9.47 -13.86 -4.31
CA VAL A 103 9.87 -14.25 -5.66
C VAL A 103 10.53 -13.05 -6.32
N ASN A 104 11.83 -13.15 -6.59
CA ASN A 104 12.52 -12.18 -7.43
C ASN A 104 12.19 -12.51 -8.89
N PRO A 105 11.78 -11.52 -9.65
CA PRO A 105 11.51 -11.71 -11.08
C PRO A 105 12.77 -11.98 -11.88
#